data_d8a775926a33a6bddd4af742af215fa5
#
_entry.id   d8a775926a33a6bddd4af742af215fa5
#
_cell.length_a   1.000
_cell.length_b   1.000
_cell.length_c   1.000
_cell.angle_alpha   90.00
_cell.angle_beta   90.00
_cell.angle_gamma   90.00
#
_symmetry.space_group_name_H-M   'P 1'
#
loop_
_entity.id
_entity.type
_entity.pdbx_description
1 polymer ?
#
loop_
_entity_poly.entity_id
_entity_poly.type
_entity_poly.pdbx_seq_one_letter_code
_entity_poly.pdbx_strand_id
1 'polypeptide(L)'
;MQYRDHRRALAGFRWGDEDECTVPPTDHVRIPSLFVVELFPPSVKENLDRAIKRNRWDTKQLRMFGRHYMPTPDEARSGDRWPWWNLGEVVRRGSNVTVGDAVRRKMPKEFDRVELKALQIGQGITAVMAKFDLNDAAISRLDEAWHREYQPEMYWGKRGGEWPRPLGPDFVAFRRVQEERGRLHDAARQWFSAKWPGFFAANGQPQPILDIVLLDEISAYPETRPARGVDGAVRALGLPHTVYVQRSTKFPAMIIGERDVRSDSDMEDRRTWAIWGNRTEVLDGLAETLTSHGLGQGDSSIAHYVQDAIEDYFLRLSISEMLDVCQGRYASMRDAARQHGQLHRLRASLLTLSVDMSSIDRDIRAYNARGWQRDYAQFFFEDAPFLVAEHDEHGSESRESINMNEHLLNEQMGMLETLRAADNDYRGILTAAASLTSSLQSIRLAKTAIWVAISTLGVAGVTLLITDISKHSLFGSVAHWLGLLH
;
A
#
# COMPACT_ATOMS: atom_id res chain seq x y z
N MET A 1 -39.19 -19.61 10.30
CA MET A 1 -38.79 -20.51 11.40
C MET A 1 -37.36 -20.22 11.90
N GLN A 2 -36.42 -19.89 11.04
CA GLN A 2 -34.96 -19.65 11.39
C GLN A 2 -34.70 -18.49 12.37
N TYR A 3 -35.42 -17.38 12.29
CA TYR A 3 -35.10 -16.18 13.09
C TYR A 3 -35.37 -16.32 14.61
N ARG A 4 -36.37 -17.12 15.01
CA ARG A 4 -36.68 -17.38 16.43
C ARG A 4 -35.63 -18.30 17.13
N ASP A 5 -35.09 -19.24 16.36
CA ASP A 5 -34.09 -20.19 16.89
C ASP A 5 -32.74 -19.52 17.15
N HIS A 6 -32.39 -18.51 16.35
CA HIS A 6 -31.14 -17.74 16.52
C HIS A 6 -31.15 -16.87 17.78
N ARG A 7 -32.27 -16.19 18.11
CA ARG A 7 -32.37 -15.45 19.37
C ARG A 7 -32.25 -16.37 20.60
N ARG A 8 -32.76 -17.60 20.51
CA ARG A 8 -32.60 -18.57 21.61
C ARG A 8 -31.18 -19.10 21.72
N ALA A 9 -30.48 -19.29 20.60
CA ALA A 9 -29.07 -19.67 20.60
C ALA A 9 -28.19 -18.58 21.22
N LEU A 10 -28.42 -17.30 20.87
CA LEU A 10 -27.70 -16.17 21.45
C LEU A 10 -28.02 -15.95 22.94
N ALA A 11 -29.26 -16.19 23.38
CA ALA A 11 -29.67 -16.08 24.79
C ALA A 11 -29.04 -17.15 25.70
N GLY A 12 -28.58 -18.27 25.13
CA GLY A 12 -27.86 -19.31 25.86
C GLY A 12 -26.35 -19.07 25.99
N PHE A 13 -25.79 -18.11 25.26
CA PHE A 13 -24.38 -17.71 25.37
C PHE A 13 -24.21 -16.77 26.56
N ARG A 14 -23.29 -17.10 27.46
CA ARG A 14 -22.83 -16.18 28.48
C ARG A 14 -21.64 -15.39 27.92
N TRP A 15 -21.88 -14.13 27.69
CA TRP A 15 -20.84 -13.16 27.33
C TRP A 15 -20.07 -12.82 28.61
N GLY A 16 -18.75 -12.90 28.57
CA GLY A 16 -17.91 -12.51 29.72
C GLY A 16 -17.67 -10.99 29.73
N ASP A 17 -17.09 -10.49 30.81
CA ASP A 17 -16.67 -9.08 30.92
C ASP A 17 -15.64 -8.68 29.85
N GLU A 18 -15.00 -9.66 29.22
CA GLU A 18 -14.04 -9.45 28.11
C GLU A 18 -14.74 -9.15 26.77
N ASP A 19 -16.05 -9.38 26.68
CA ASP A 19 -16.85 -9.08 25.48
C ASP A 19 -17.54 -7.69 25.60
N GLU A 20 -17.21 -6.91 26.61
CA GLU A 20 -17.77 -5.58 26.81
C GLU A 20 -17.04 -4.53 25.96
N CYS A 21 -17.83 -3.61 25.41
CA CYS A 21 -17.36 -2.41 24.75
C CYS A 21 -18.07 -1.23 25.41
N THR A 22 -17.36 -0.52 26.28
CA THR A 22 -17.93 0.58 27.08
C THR A 22 -17.21 1.87 26.70
N VAL A 23 -17.88 2.72 25.94
CA VAL A 23 -17.40 4.06 25.60
C VAL A 23 -17.81 5.02 26.71
N PRO A 24 -16.87 5.78 27.32
CA PRO A 24 -17.25 6.82 28.28
C PRO A 24 -18.22 7.82 27.63
N PRO A 25 -19.32 8.22 28.30
CA PRO A 25 -20.36 9.05 27.67
C PRO A 25 -19.87 10.43 27.22
N THR A 26 -18.81 10.92 27.84
CA THR A 26 -18.19 12.22 27.61
C THR A 26 -16.98 12.16 26.68
N ASP A 27 -16.54 10.95 26.35
CA ASP A 27 -15.47 10.79 25.37
C ASP A 27 -16.01 10.91 23.95
N HIS A 28 -15.27 11.55 23.07
CA HIS A 28 -15.62 11.70 21.67
C HIS A 28 -14.43 11.42 20.78
N VAL A 29 -14.68 10.69 19.69
CA VAL A 29 -13.66 10.45 18.68
C VAL A 29 -13.61 11.58 17.67
N ARG A 30 -12.40 12.07 17.41
CA ARG A 30 -12.10 13.10 16.40
C ARG A 30 -11.04 12.58 15.45
N ILE A 31 -11.29 12.69 14.18
CA ILE A 31 -10.31 12.41 13.11
C ILE A 31 -10.12 13.71 12.31
N PRO A 32 -9.23 14.61 12.74
CA PRO A 32 -9.05 15.87 12.05
C PRO A 32 -8.53 15.70 10.63
N SER A 33 -7.68 14.70 10.40
CA SER A 33 -7.14 14.42 9.06
C SER A 33 -6.75 12.95 8.92
N LEU A 34 -6.69 12.50 7.67
CA LEU A 34 -6.07 11.24 7.28
C LEU A 34 -5.11 11.46 6.12
N PHE A 35 -4.10 10.61 6.01
CA PHE A 35 -3.09 10.64 4.96
C PHE A 35 -3.20 9.43 4.06
N VAL A 36 -2.99 9.62 2.77
CA VAL A 36 -2.91 8.54 1.78
C VAL A 36 -1.64 8.75 0.96
N VAL A 37 -0.88 7.68 0.73
CA VAL A 37 0.36 7.74 -0.07
C VAL A 37 0.23 6.91 -1.33
N GLU A 38 0.76 7.44 -2.43
CA GLU A 38 0.96 6.73 -3.69
C GLU A 38 2.41 6.89 -4.15
N LEU A 39 2.96 5.81 -4.70
CA LEU A 39 4.34 5.77 -5.17
C LEU A 39 4.38 5.63 -6.70
N PHE A 40 5.34 6.30 -7.31
CA PHE A 40 5.51 6.34 -8.77
C PHE A 40 6.91 5.86 -9.15
N PRO A 41 7.17 4.54 -9.17
CA PRO A 41 8.37 3.99 -9.78
C PRO A 41 8.39 4.20 -11.30
N PRO A 42 9.50 3.87 -11.99
CA PRO A 42 9.66 4.14 -13.43
C PRO A 42 8.52 3.61 -14.30
N SER A 43 7.98 2.44 -14.01
CA SER A 43 6.90 1.82 -14.80
C SER A 43 5.59 2.60 -14.84
N VAL A 44 5.33 3.44 -13.83
CA VAL A 44 4.10 4.26 -13.75
C VAL A 44 4.39 5.77 -13.76
N LYS A 45 5.62 6.18 -14.12
CA LYS A 45 6.01 7.60 -14.22
C LYS A 45 5.08 8.40 -15.12
N GLU A 46 4.69 7.85 -16.28
CA GLU A 46 3.78 8.52 -17.21
C GLU A 46 2.42 8.85 -16.58
N ASN A 47 1.98 8.04 -15.60
CA ASN A 47 0.75 8.32 -14.88
C ASN A 47 0.89 9.59 -14.01
N LEU A 48 2.06 9.77 -13.37
CA LEU A 48 2.38 10.98 -12.61
C LEU A 48 2.35 12.21 -13.52
N ASP A 49 3.05 12.16 -14.65
CA ASP A 49 3.14 13.27 -15.60
C ASP A 49 1.75 13.65 -16.15
N ARG A 50 0.93 12.63 -16.48
CA ARG A 50 -0.46 12.83 -16.90
C ARG A 50 -1.33 13.40 -15.79
N ALA A 51 -1.14 12.96 -14.54
CA ALA A 51 -1.88 13.45 -13.39
C ALA A 51 -1.59 14.93 -13.13
N ILE A 52 -0.31 15.34 -13.17
CA ILE A 52 0.11 16.73 -13.01
C ILE A 52 -0.51 17.61 -14.10
N LYS A 53 -0.34 17.26 -15.38
CA LYS A 53 -0.89 18.00 -16.52
C LYS A 53 -2.42 18.07 -16.47
N ARG A 54 -3.11 16.93 -16.29
CA ARG A 54 -4.57 16.86 -16.26
C ARG A 54 -5.19 17.70 -15.15
N ASN A 55 -4.54 17.75 -14.02
CA ASN A 55 -5.02 18.48 -12.85
C ASN A 55 -4.45 19.89 -12.77
N ARG A 56 -3.59 20.31 -13.70
CA ARG A 56 -2.94 21.64 -13.75
C ARG A 56 -2.21 21.96 -12.46
N TRP A 57 -1.52 20.99 -11.89
CA TRP A 57 -0.68 21.18 -10.72
C TRP A 57 0.64 21.88 -11.06
N ASP A 58 1.03 21.86 -12.34
CA ASP A 58 2.19 22.55 -12.91
C ASP A 58 2.00 24.07 -13.06
N THR A 59 0.76 24.56 -13.01
CA THR A 59 0.46 25.99 -13.25
C THR A 59 0.31 26.81 -11.98
N LYS A 60 0.20 26.16 -10.81
CA LYS A 60 0.04 26.83 -9.53
C LYS A 60 1.35 26.81 -8.76
N GLN A 61 2.08 27.89 -8.94
CA GLN A 61 3.34 28.13 -8.25
C GLN A 61 3.06 28.71 -6.86
N LEU A 62 3.50 28.02 -5.83
CA LEU A 62 3.59 28.62 -4.50
C LEU A 62 4.64 29.73 -4.53
N ARG A 63 4.26 30.94 -4.09
CA ARG A 63 5.17 32.06 -3.89
C ARG A 63 5.97 31.84 -2.61
N MET A 64 7.03 31.04 -2.66
CA MET A 64 8.04 31.09 -1.60
C MET A 64 9.20 31.97 -2.03
N PHE A 65 9.51 32.96 -1.21
CA PHE A 65 10.66 33.88 -1.35
C PHE A 65 10.75 34.67 -2.68
N GLY A 66 9.63 35.03 -3.27
CA GLY A 66 9.61 35.91 -4.44
C GLY A 66 10.04 35.26 -5.76
N ARG A 67 10.33 33.98 -5.78
CA ARG A 67 10.59 33.17 -6.98
C ARG A 67 9.60 32.03 -7.08
N HIS A 68 8.96 31.95 -8.24
CA HIS A 68 8.04 30.86 -8.57
C HIS A 68 8.84 29.68 -9.14
N TYR A 69 9.21 28.72 -8.30
CA TYR A 69 9.86 27.53 -8.77
C TYR A 69 9.18 26.29 -8.17
N MET A 70 8.50 25.55 -9.01
CA MET A 70 8.13 24.17 -8.72
C MET A 70 8.95 23.29 -9.66
N PRO A 71 9.72 22.35 -9.12
CA PRO A 71 10.42 21.40 -9.99
C PRO A 71 9.39 20.62 -10.80
N THR A 72 9.63 20.47 -12.08
CA THR A 72 8.94 19.44 -12.84
C THR A 72 9.37 18.07 -12.31
N PRO A 73 8.59 17.00 -12.47
CA PRO A 73 9.03 15.66 -12.08
C PRO A 73 10.39 15.25 -12.67
N ASP A 74 10.69 15.72 -13.88
CA ASP A 74 11.98 15.45 -14.54
C ASP A 74 13.12 16.22 -13.90
N GLU A 75 12.92 17.48 -13.55
CA GLU A 75 13.90 18.28 -12.80
C GLU A 75 14.11 17.72 -11.39
N ALA A 76 13.04 17.31 -10.70
CA ALA A 76 13.15 16.69 -9.39
C ALA A 76 13.93 15.37 -9.44
N ARG A 77 13.77 14.60 -10.51
CA ARG A 77 14.49 13.33 -10.72
C ARG A 77 15.96 13.54 -11.13
N SER A 78 16.29 14.63 -11.79
CA SER A 78 17.66 14.97 -12.16
C SER A 78 18.43 15.70 -11.05
N GLY A 79 17.72 16.27 -10.07
CA GLY A 79 18.27 17.02 -8.96
C GLY A 79 18.66 16.11 -7.78
N ASP A 80 19.79 16.43 -7.12
CA ASP A 80 20.30 15.62 -6.01
C ASP A 80 19.52 15.74 -4.70
N ARG A 81 18.66 16.75 -4.52
CA ARG A 81 18.05 17.05 -3.20
C ARG A 81 16.78 17.88 -3.31
N TRP A 82 15.64 17.21 -3.40
CA TRP A 82 14.37 17.91 -3.20
C TRP A 82 13.72 17.44 -1.91
N PRO A 83 13.45 18.35 -0.95
CA PRO A 83 12.59 18.06 0.20
C PRO A 83 11.15 17.84 -0.27
N TRP A 84 10.24 17.55 0.65
CA TRP A 84 8.82 17.61 0.37
C TRP A 84 8.45 18.97 -0.23
N TRP A 85 7.75 18.95 -1.37
CA TRP A 85 7.22 20.17 -1.97
C TRP A 85 5.71 20.10 -2.09
N ASN A 86 5.04 21.22 -1.93
CA ASN A 86 3.59 21.31 -2.01
C ASN A 86 3.15 21.32 -3.47
N LEU A 87 2.28 20.37 -3.86
CA LEU A 87 1.66 20.33 -5.19
C LEU A 87 0.43 21.24 -5.27
N GLY A 88 -0.18 21.59 -4.13
CA GLY A 88 -1.34 22.45 -4.03
C GLY A 88 -2.44 21.90 -3.14
N GLU A 89 -3.50 22.68 -3.04
CA GLU A 89 -4.65 22.37 -2.22
C GLU A 89 -5.93 22.31 -3.03
N VAL A 90 -6.80 21.39 -2.66
CA VAL A 90 -8.15 21.28 -3.22
C VAL A 90 -9.15 21.46 -2.10
N VAL A 91 -10.11 22.34 -2.32
CA VAL A 91 -11.23 22.57 -1.41
C VAL A 91 -12.52 22.06 -2.05
N ARG A 92 -13.37 21.43 -1.28
CA ARG A 92 -14.66 20.93 -1.75
C ARG A 92 -15.52 22.07 -2.28
N ARG A 93 -16.14 21.85 -3.46
CA ARG A 93 -17.08 22.83 -4.00
C ARG A 93 -18.27 22.98 -3.05
N GLY A 94 -18.54 24.20 -2.60
CA GLY A 94 -19.61 24.49 -1.64
C GLY A 94 -19.18 24.44 -0.17
N SER A 95 -17.92 24.12 0.15
CA SER A 95 -17.37 24.27 1.50
C SER A 95 -17.14 25.76 1.82
N ASN A 96 -17.33 26.12 3.08
CA ASN A 96 -17.07 27.47 3.60
C ASN A 96 -15.56 27.71 3.90
N VAL A 97 -14.73 26.68 3.76
CA VAL A 97 -13.29 26.79 3.97
C VAL A 97 -12.70 27.76 2.96
N THR A 98 -12.02 28.78 3.46
CA THR A 98 -11.34 29.79 2.64
C THR A 98 -9.83 29.55 2.76
N VAL A 99 -9.23 29.06 1.66
CA VAL A 99 -7.78 28.91 1.53
C VAL A 99 -7.37 29.68 0.28
N GLY A 100 -6.36 30.55 0.40
CA GLY A 100 -6.03 31.57 -0.61
C GLY A 100 -5.96 31.06 -2.05
N ASP A 101 -5.04 30.13 -2.35
CA ASP A 101 -4.78 29.61 -3.71
C ASP A 101 -5.41 28.24 -3.99
N ALA A 102 -6.28 27.75 -3.10
CA ALA A 102 -6.89 26.43 -3.24
C ALA A 102 -7.83 26.33 -4.45
N VAL A 103 -7.79 25.19 -5.12
CA VAL A 103 -8.68 24.90 -6.26
C VAL A 103 -9.98 24.28 -5.76
N ARG A 104 -11.12 24.88 -6.09
CA ARG A 104 -12.44 24.31 -5.77
C ARG A 104 -12.81 23.21 -6.75
N ARG A 105 -12.98 21.98 -6.25
CA ARG A 105 -13.32 20.80 -7.07
C ARG A 105 -14.39 19.94 -6.42
N LYS A 106 -14.96 19.04 -7.23
CA LYS A 106 -15.82 17.97 -6.71
C LYS A 106 -14.93 16.97 -5.94
N MET A 107 -15.28 16.76 -4.69
CA MET A 107 -14.64 15.84 -3.75
C MET A 107 -15.71 14.97 -3.09
N PRO A 108 -15.32 13.85 -2.44
CA PRO A 108 -16.23 13.11 -1.57
C PRO A 108 -16.79 14.04 -0.48
N LYS A 109 -18.01 13.77 -0.09
CA LYS A 109 -18.75 14.63 0.86
C LYS A 109 -18.17 14.59 2.28
N GLU A 110 -17.35 13.63 2.57
CA GLU A 110 -16.71 13.39 3.86
C GLU A 110 -15.56 14.37 4.14
N PHE A 111 -15.03 15.02 3.09
CA PHE A 111 -13.83 15.86 3.20
C PHE A 111 -14.12 17.28 2.77
N ASP A 112 -13.53 18.24 3.48
CA ASP A 112 -13.61 19.67 3.14
C ASP A 112 -12.40 20.15 2.35
N ARG A 113 -11.21 19.59 2.62
CA ARG A 113 -9.94 19.98 2.00
C ARG A 113 -9.04 18.77 1.78
N VAL A 114 -8.23 18.84 0.74
CA VAL A 114 -7.10 17.94 0.50
C VAL A 114 -5.86 18.77 0.20
N GLU A 115 -4.80 18.53 0.94
CA GLU A 115 -3.47 19.05 0.68
C GLU A 115 -2.61 17.98 0.03
N LEU A 116 -1.85 18.34 -1.02
CA LEU A 116 -1.02 17.42 -1.78
C LEU A 116 0.43 17.84 -1.68
N LYS A 117 1.27 16.92 -1.24
CA LYS A 117 2.73 17.06 -1.20
C LYS A 117 3.39 15.97 -2.05
N ALA A 118 4.55 16.27 -2.60
CA ALA A 118 5.37 15.28 -3.30
C ALA A 118 6.79 15.26 -2.75
N LEU A 119 7.43 14.11 -2.86
CA LEU A 119 8.84 13.91 -2.52
C LEU A 119 9.51 13.07 -3.60
N GLN A 120 10.70 13.47 -4.02
CA GLN A 120 11.52 12.64 -4.88
C GLN A 120 12.43 11.74 -4.04
N ILE A 121 12.22 10.44 -4.18
CA ILE A 121 13.05 9.40 -3.55
C ILE A 121 14.10 8.97 -4.58
N GLY A 122 15.35 9.41 -4.43
CA GLY A 122 16.38 9.13 -5.41
C GLY A 122 16.09 9.69 -6.80
N GLN A 123 16.36 8.93 -7.85
CA GLN A 123 16.18 9.35 -9.25
C GLN A 123 14.98 8.67 -9.95
N GLY A 124 14.49 7.56 -9.40
CA GLY A 124 13.47 6.73 -10.06
C GLY A 124 12.08 6.83 -9.43
N ILE A 125 11.97 7.09 -8.13
CA ILE A 125 10.70 7.03 -7.41
C ILE A 125 10.26 8.42 -6.99
N THR A 126 9.00 8.75 -7.27
CA THR A 126 8.32 9.93 -6.70
C THR A 126 7.21 9.46 -5.78
N ALA A 127 7.16 9.97 -4.56
CA ALA A 127 6.02 9.78 -3.66
C ALA A 127 5.07 10.98 -3.77
N VAL A 128 3.77 10.71 -3.72
CA VAL A 128 2.74 11.74 -3.56
C VAL A 128 1.92 11.37 -2.33
N MET A 129 1.82 12.31 -1.41
CA MET A 129 1.01 12.19 -0.19
C MET A 129 -0.15 13.17 -0.26
N ALA A 130 -1.33 12.69 0.08
CA ALA A 130 -2.53 13.49 0.21
C ALA A 130 -2.98 13.49 1.67
N LYS A 131 -3.13 14.68 2.26
CA LYS A 131 -3.79 14.87 3.54
C LYS A 131 -5.23 15.30 3.29
N PHE A 132 -6.18 14.55 3.81
CA PHE A 132 -7.60 14.80 3.72
C PHE A 132 -8.11 15.33 5.06
N ASP A 133 -8.62 16.54 5.09
CA ASP A 133 -9.27 17.10 6.28
C ASP A 133 -10.76 16.71 6.25
N LEU A 134 -11.20 16.03 7.32
CA LEU A 134 -12.57 15.57 7.46
C LEU A 134 -13.50 16.73 7.84
N ASN A 135 -14.76 16.61 7.45
CA ASN A 135 -15.77 17.53 7.94
C ASN A 135 -16.49 16.99 9.18
N ASP A 136 -17.11 17.90 9.94
CA ASP A 136 -17.79 17.57 11.19
C ASP A 136 -18.86 16.48 11.03
N ALA A 137 -19.59 16.47 9.91
CA ALA A 137 -20.64 15.47 9.66
C ALA A 137 -20.06 14.05 9.48
N ALA A 138 -18.85 13.93 8.94
CA ALA A 138 -18.18 12.63 8.83
C ALA A 138 -17.66 12.16 10.17
N ILE A 139 -17.09 13.07 10.96
CA ILE A 139 -16.61 12.79 12.32
C ILE A 139 -17.79 12.37 13.21
N SER A 140 -18.89 13.15 13.22
CA SER A 140 -20.09 12.84 14.02
C SER A 140 -20.69 11.46 13.71
N ARG A 141 -20.69 11.02 12.43
CA ARG A 141 -21.19 9.68 12.10
C ARG A 141 -20.34 8.56 12.66
N LEU A 142 -19.01 8.74 12.69
CA LEU A 142 -18.10 7.77 13.30
C LEU A 142 -18.30 7.74 14.82
N ASP A 143 -18.41 8.92 15.43
CA ASP A 143 -18.62 9.08 16.87
C ASP A 143 -19.98 8.46 17.31
N GLU A 144 -21.05 8.72 16.55
CA GLU A 144 -22.35 8.08 16.77
C GLU A 144 -22.29 6.55 16.64
N ALA A 145 -21.51 6.03 15.69
CA ALA A 145 -21.33 4.61 15.54
C ALA A 145 -20.54 4.02 16.72
N TRP A 146 -19.55 4.75 17.22
CA TRP A 146 -18.73 4.31 18.35
C TRP A 146 -19.52 4.27 19.67
N HIS A 147 -20.42 5.24 19.91
CA HIS A 147 -21.26 5.31 21.11
C HIS A 147 -22.49 4.40 21.09
N ARG A 148 -22.79 3.77 19.95
CA ARG A 148 -23.98 2.94 19.85
C ARG A 148 -23.83 1.65 20.65
N GLU A 149 -24.82 1.32 21.47
CA GLU A 149 -24.91 0.02 22.08
C GLU A 149 -25.18 -1.07 21.02
N TYR A 150 -24.33 -2.07 21.03
CA TYR A 150 -24.44 -3.20 20.12
C TYR A 150 -24.89 -4.45 20.88
N GLN A 151 -25.81 -5.18 20.28
CA GLN A 151 -26.28 -6.47 20.77
C GLN A 151 -25.55 -7.60 20.04
N PRO A 152 -25.36 -8.76 20.70
CA PRO A 152 -24.80 -9.93 20.03
C PRO A 152 -25.54 -10.28 18.75
N GLU A 153 -24.80 -10.61 17.69
CA GLU A 153 -25.35 -10.97 16.38
C GLU A 153 -24.84 -12.36 15.95
N MET A 154 -25.66 -13.07 15.16
CA MET A 154 -25.19 -14.28 14.45
C MET A 154 -24.47 -13.88 13.17
N TYR A 155 -23.22 -14.25 13.04
CA TYR A 155 -22.43 -14.03 11.84
C TYR A 155 -22.54 -15.23 10.90
N TRP A 156 -22.87 -14.93 9.65
CA TRP A 156 -22.93 -15.88 8.55
C TRP A 156 -21.75 -15.57 7.63
N GLY A 157 -20.70 -16.39 7.68
CA GLY A 157 -19.51 -16.17 6.86
C GLY A 157 -19.84 -15.87 5.40
N LYS A 158 -19.05 -15.02 4.77
CA LYS A 158 -19.21 -14.62 3.35
C LYS A 158 -19.04 -15.80 2.38
N ARG A 159 -18.27 -16.82 2.75
CA ARG A 159 -18.05 -18.03 1.96
C ARG A 159 -19.07 -19.09 2.40
N GLY A 160 -20.00 -19.44 1.51
CA GLY A 160 -20.99 -20.48 1.78
C GLY A 160 -20.34 -21.78 2.18
N GLY A 161 -20.43 -22.16 3.45
CA GLY A 161 -19.80 -23.35 4.05
C GLY A 161 -19.30 -23.11 5.48
N GLU A 162 -19.18 -21.89 5.94
CA GLU A 162 -18.87 -21.60 7.34
C GLU A 162 -20.12 -21.73 8.21
N TRP A 163 -19.95 -22.40 9.36
CA TRP A 163 -21.04 -22.49 10.34
C TRP A 163 -21.32 -21.10 10.92
N PRO A 164 -22.61 -20.75 11.11
CA PRO A 164 -22.95 -19.51 11.77
C PRO A 164 -22.39 -19.49 13.18
N ARG A 165 -21.69 -18.41 13.52
CA ARG A 165 -21.10 -18.22 14.84
C ARG A 165 -21.68 -16.98 15.54
N PRO A 166 -21.91 -17.05 16.86
CA PRO A 166 -22.30 -15.88 17.61
C PRO A 166 -21.14 -14.91 17.74
N LEU A 167 -21.39 -13.62 17.56
CA LEU A 167 -20.46 -12.53 17.81
C LEU A 167 -20.85 -11.79 19.07
N GLY A 168 -19.92 -11.51 19.97
CA GLY A 168 -20.10 -10.69 21.15
C GLY A 168 -20.36 -9.22 20.81
N PRO A 169 -20.89 -8.43 21.76
CA PRO A 169 -21.16 -7.01 21.57
C PRO A 169 -19.92 -6.23 21.10
N ASP A 170 -18.76 -6.51 21.68
CA ASP A 170 -17.49 -5.89 21.35
C ASP A 170 -17.07 -6.15 19.90
N PHE A 171 -17.29 -7.39 19.41
CA PHE A 171 -16.98 -7.75 18.04
C PHE A 171 -17.97 -7.12 17.05
N VAL A 172 -19.24 -7.01 17.42
CA VAL A 172 -20.24 -6.30 16.63
C VAL A 172 -19.93 -4.81 16.58
N ALA A 173 -19.55 -4.19 17.72
CA ALA A 173 -19.09 -2.81 17.79
C ALA A 173 -17.89 -2.60 16.85
N PHE A 174 -16.85 -3.43 16.98
CA PHE A 174 -15.68 -3.40 16.10
C PHE A 174 -16.09 -3.39 14.62
N ARG A 175 -16.90 -4.33 14.18
CA ARG A 175 -17.34 -4.41 12.78
C ARG A 175 -18.04 -3.14 12.32
N ARG A 176 -19.00 -2.65 13.10
CA ARG A 176 -19.83 -1.49 12.72
C ARG A 176 -19.03 -0.20 12.68
N VAL A 177 -18.17 0.01 13.67
CA VAL A 177 -17.29 1.17 13.71
C VAL A 177 -16.27 1.12 12.57
N GLN A 178 -15.70 -0.07 12.31
CA GLN A 178 -14.78 -0.24 11.20
C GLN A 178 -15.46 -0.12 9.83
N GLU A 179 -16.73 -0.45 9.68
CA GLU A 179 -17.50 -0.16 8.46
C GLU A 179 -17.60 1.35 8.21
N GLU A 180 -17.82 2.17 9.24
CA GLU A 180 -17.84 3.65 9.09
C GLU A 180 -16.45 4.21 8.79
N ARG A 181 -15.42 3.76 9.53
CA ARG A 181 -14.04 4.18 9.27
C ARG A 181 -13.59 3.76 7.87
N GLY A 182 -13.90 2.54 7.45
CA GLY A 182 -13.61 2.02 6.12
C GLY A 182 -14.24 2.85 4.99
N ARG A 183 -15.45 3.39 5.20
CA ARG A 183 -16.08 4.30 4.23
C ARG A 183 -15.27 5.59 4.01
N LEU A 184 -14.66 6.12 5.07
CA LEU A 184 -13.78 7.29 4.97
C LEU A 184 -12.53 6.94 4.17
N HIS A 185 -11.90 5.81 4.47
CA HIS A 185 -10.72 5.29 3.78
C HIS A 185 -11.02 5.04 2.30
N ASP A 186 -12.11 4.35 1.99
CA ASP A 186 -12.50 4.04 0.62
C ASP A 186 -12.77 5.31 -0.19
N ALA A 187 -13.45 6.31 0.41
CA ALA A 187 -13.71 7.57 -0.24
C ALA A 187 -12.42 8.34 -0.55
N ALA A 188 -11.44 8.35 0.37
CA ALA A 188 -10.15 8.96 0.17
C ALA A 188 -9.34 8.24 -0.90
N ARG A 189 -9.21 6.91 -0.81
CA ARG A 189 -8.47 6.05 -1.75
C ARG A 189 -9.07 6.14 -3.16
N GLN A 190 -10.38 6.07 -3.31
CA GLN A 190 -11.05 6.18 -4.62
C GLN A 190 -10.79 7.53 -5.27
N TRP A 191 -10.92 8.62 -4.51
CA TRP A 191 -10.64 9.95 -5.04
C TRP A 191 -9.18 10.09 -5.43
N PHE A 192 -8.28 9.60 -4.57
CA PHE A 192 -6.84 9.71 -4.79
C PHE A 192 -6.38 8.87 -5.98
N SER A 193 -6.77 7.59 -6.05
CA SER A 193 -6.46 6.70 -7.19
C SER A 193 -6.94 7.27 -8.53
N ALA A 194 -8.13 7.87 -8.56
CA ALA A 194 -8.67 8.47 -9.78
C ALA A 194 -7.87 9.69 -10.25
N LYS A 195 -7.14 10.36 -9.34
CA LYS A 195 -6.32 11.54 -9.62
C LYS A 195 -4.85 11.21 -9.80
N TRP A 196 -4.35 10.27 -9.02
CA TRP A 196 -2.96 9.89 -8.90
C TRP A 196 -2.81 8.36 -9.01
N PRO A 197 -3.01 7.77 -10.21
CA PRO A 197 -2.96 6.31 -10.40
C PRO A 197 -1.50 5.83 -10.43
N GLY A 198 -0.88 5.70 -9.26
CA GLY A 198 0.50 5.24 -9.09
C GLY A 198 0.60 3.72 -8.92
N PHE A 199 1.60 3.28 -8.18
CA PHE A 199 1.99 1.88 -8.02
C PHE A 199 0.88 1.03 -7.41
N PHE A 200 0.31 1.46 -6.27
CA PHE A 200 -0.74 0.68 -5.59
C PHE A 200 -1.99 0.60 -6.47
N ALA A 201 -2.47 1.72 -6.97
CA ALA A 201 -3.64 1.76 -7.85
C ALA A 201 -3.45 0.93 -9.13
N ALA A 202 -2.28 1.00 -9.76
CA ALA A 202 -1.97 0.23 -10.98
C ALA A 202 -1.90 -1.29 -10.74
N ASN A 203 -1.61 -1.72 -9.52
CA ASN A 203 -1.58 -3.13 -9.13
C ASN A 203 -2.89 -3.61 -8.48
N GLY A 204 -3.94 -2.77 -8.46
CA GLY A 204 -5.22 -3.11 -7.81
C GLY A 204 -5.10 -3.29 -6.29
N GLN A 205 -4.11 -2.63 -5.69
CA GLN A 205 -3.85 -2.69 -4.26
C GLN A 205 -4.37 -1.41 -3.57
N PRO A 206 -4.88 -1.52 -2.33
CA PRO A 206 -5.25 -0.33 -1.56
C PRO A 206 -3.99 0.47 -1.23
N GLN A 207 -4.08 1.81 -1.32
CA GLN A 207 -3.00 2.69 -0.90
C GLN A 207 -2.84 2.66 0.62
N PRO A 208 -1.60 2.78 1.14
CA PRO A 208 -1.33 3.03 2.54
C PRO A 208 -2.10 4.25 3.06
N ILE A 209 -2.70 4.12 4.24
CA ILE A 209 -3.47 5.18 4.89
C ILE A 209 -3.07 5.29 6.36
N LEU A 210 -3.02 6.51 6.87
CA LEU A 210 -2.72 6.83 8.26
C LEU A 210 -3.75 7.84 8.78
N ASP A 211 -4.45 7.49 9.86
CA ASP A 211 -5.38 8.38 10.53
C ASP A 211 -4.70 9.10 11.70
N ILE A 212 -5.06 10.36 11.92
CA ILE A 212 -4.85 11.03 13.20
C ILE A 212 -6.14 10.91 13.99
N VAL A 213 -6.10 10.26 15.14
CA VAL A 213 -7.27 10.04 15.99
C VAL A 213 -7.04 10.68 17.35
N LEU A 214 -7.97 11.50 17.78
CA LEU A 214 -7.96 12.15 19.09
C LEU A 214 -9.20 11.70 19.86
N LEU A 215 -9.01 11.29 21.10
CA LEU A 215 -10.06 10.94 22.06
C LEU A 215 -10.10 11.99 23.15
N ASP A 216 -11.29 12.35 23.63
CA ASP A 216 -11.39 13.45 24.61
C ASP A 216 -10.99 12.97 26.03
N GLU A 217 -11.21 11.68 26.41
CA GLU A 217 -10.94 11.16 27.74
C GLU A 217 -9.93 10.00 27.79
N ILE A 218 -10.00 9.05 26.85
CA ILE A 218 -9.15 7.86 26.89
C ILE A 218 -7.71 8.24 26.53
N SER A 219 -6.77 7.94 27.45
CA SER A 219 -5.33 8.11 27.20
C SER A 219 -4.76 6.96 26.37
N ALA A 220 -3.90 7.31 25.41
CA ALA A 220 -3.14 6.32 24.62
C ALA A 220 -1.97 5.73 25.42
N TYR A 221 -1.57 6.39 26.51
CA TYR A 221 -0.42 6.01 27.31
C TYR A 221 -0.76 6.00 28.80
N PRO A 222 -1.70 5.12 29.23
CA PRO A 222 -2.24 5.12 30.58
C PRO A 222 -1.21 4.66 31.61
N GLU A 223 -1.20 5.30 32.80
CA GLU A 223 -0.38 4.90 33.94
C GLU A 223 -0.95 3.67 34.68
N THR A 224 -2.24 3.42 34.54
CA THR A 224 -2.93 2.27 35.14
C THR A 224 -3.60 1.45 34.03
N ARG A 225 -3.69 0.13 34.26
CA ARG A 225 -4.33 -0.76 33.29
C ARG A 225 -5.76 -0.30 32.99
N PRO A 226 -6.13 -0.05 31.72
CA PRO A 226 -7.49 0.33 31.37
C PRO A 226 -8.51 -0.74 31.77
N ALA A 227 -9.72 -0.31 32.13
CA ALA A 227 -10.83 -1.22 32.31
C ALA A 227 -11.12 -1.97 30.99
N ARG A 228 -11.47 -3.25 31.07
CA ARG A 228 -11.68 -4.11 29.88
C ARG A 228 -12.67 -3.55 28.87
N GLY A 229 -13.77 -2.95 29.35
CA GLY A 229 -14.74 -2.31 28.48
C GLY A 229 -14.18 -1.13 27.69
N VAL A 230 -13.27 -0.35 28.29
CA VAL A 230 -12.56 0.77 27.65
C VAL A 230 -11.58 0.24 26.58
N ASP A 231 -10.85 -0.84 26.90
CA ASP A 231 -9.99 -1.50 25.91
C ASP A 231 -10.82 -2.01 24.71
N GLY A 232 -12.02 -2.57 24.97
CA GLY A 232 -12.99 -2.93 23.93
C GLY A 232 -13.42 -1.73 23.06
N ALA A 233 -13.61 -0.56 23.67
CA ALA A 233 -13.96 0.67 22.95
C ALA A 233 -12.81 1.17 22.03
N VAL A 234 -11.57 1.14 22.51
CA VAL A 234 -10.37 1.48 21.72
C VAL A 234 -10.21 0.51 20.56
N ARG A 235 -10.39 -0.79 20.81
CA ARG A 235 -10.36 -1.82 19.75
C ARG A 235 -11.47 -1.63 18.73
N ALA A 236 -12.67 -1.21 19.14
CA ALA A 236 -13.76 -0.94 18.20
C ALA A 236 -13.38 0.12 17.17
N LEU A 237 -12.60 1.12 17.57
CA LEU A 237 -12.00 2.09 16.65
C LEU A 237 -10.85 1.51 15.77
N GLY A 238 -10.40 0.27 16.04
CA GLY A 238 -9.26 -0.33 15.36
C GLY A 238 -7.96 0.39 15.66
N LEU A 239 -7.83 0.95 16.86
CA LEU A 239 -6.62 1.62 17.30
C LEU A 239 -5.61 0.59 17.84
N PRO A 240 -4.31 0.88 17.76
CA PRO A 240 -3.28 0.05 18.36
C PRO A 240 -3.51 -0.16 19.85
N HIS A 241 -3.17 -1.36 20.31
CA HIS A 241 -3.25 -1.71 21.73
C HIS A 241 -2.39 -0.81 22.61
N THR A 242 -2.87 -0.59 23.84
CA THR A 242 -2.17 0.20 24.85
C THR A 242 -1.14 -0.59 25.67
N VAL A 243 -0.96 -1.88 25.41
CA VAL A 243 -0.03 -2.76 26.16
C VAL A 243 1.41 -2.60 25.70
N TYR A 244 1.60 -2.68 24.38
CA TYR A 244 2.87 -2.44 23.70
C TYR A 244 2.69 -1.26 22.78
N VAL A 245 3.46 -0.21 22.97
CA VAL A 245 3.23 1.07 22.34
C VAL A 245 4.43 1.49 21.47
N GLN A 246 4.13 2.10 20.35
CA GLN A 246 5.12 2.82 19.56
C GLN A 246 4.92 4.31 19.79
N ARG A 247 5.85 4.95 20.48
CA ARG A 247 5.77 6.39 20.78
C ARG A 247 6.97 7.17 20.28
N SER A 248 6.83 8.46 20.20
CA SER A 248 7.90 9.39 19.85
C SER A 248 7.90 10.57 20.81
N THR A 249 9.08 11.05 21.16
CA THR A 249 9.24 12.29 21.93
C THR A 249 8.72 13.54 21.19
N LYS A 250 8.59 13.45 19.85
CA LYS A 250 7.99 14.51 19.03
C LYS A 250 6.47 14.61 19.21
N PHE A 251 5.82 13.53 19.65
CA PHE A 251 4.38 13.43 19.83
C PHE A 251 4.08 12.95 21.25
N PRO A 252 4.28 13.80 22.28
CA PRO A 252 3.95 13.43 23.65
C PRO A 252 2.46 13.06 23.72
N ALA A 253 2.16 12.04 24.50
CA ALA A 253 0.82 11.48 24.68
C ALA A 253 0.14 10.89 23.41
N MET A 254 0.91 10.63 22.36
CA MET A 254 0.42 9.91 21.16
C MET A 254 1.21 8.62 20.92
N ILE A 255 0.51 7.60 20.46
CA ILE A 255 1.12 6.35 19.99
C ILE A 255 0.74 6.10 18.52
N ILE A 256 1.62 5.39 17.80
CA ILE A 256 1.34 4.96 16.44
C ILE A 256 1.32 3.43 16.38
N GLY A 257 0.55 2.88 15.49
CA GLY A 257 0.60 1.45 15.17
C GLY A 257 -0.30 1.10 14.00
N GLU A 258 -0.13 -0.13 13.56
CA GLU A 258 -1.01 -0.71 12.56
C GLU A 258 -2.40 -0.94 13.17
N ARG A 259 -3.42 -0.86 12.35
CA ARG A 259 -4.79 -1.17 12.74
C ARG A 259 -4.87 -2.56 13.37
N ASP A 260 -5.50 -2.64 14.54
CA ASP A 260 -5.83 -3.93 15.13
C ASP A 260 -6.81 -4.69 14.23
N VAL A 261 -6.34 -5.77 13.62
CA VAL A 261 -7.14 -6.67 12.79
C VAL A 261 -7.41 -7.91 13.61
N ARG A 262 -8.64 -8.05 14.11
CA ARG A 262 -9.04 -9.31 14.74
C ARG A 262 -8.93 -10.44 13.72
N SER A 263 -8.29 -11.53 14.10
CA SER A 263 -8.03 -12.72 13.27
C SER A 263 -9.27 -13.29 12.59
N ASP A 264 -10.45 -12.96 13.08
CA ASP A 264 -11.76 -13.40 12.63
C ASP A 264 -12.48 -12.40 11.73
N SER A 265 -11.89 -11.22 11.48
CA SER A 265 -12.53 -10.22 10.63
C SER A 265 -12.23 -10.53 9.16
N ASP A 266 -13.28 -10.57 8.32
CA ASP A 266 -13.15 -10.56 6.86
C ASP A 266 -12.56 -9.25 6.30
N MET A 267 -12.06 -8.39 7.17
CA MET A 267 -11.53 -7.08 6.81
C MET A 267 -10.04 -7.23 6.49
N GLU A 268 -9.75 -7.47 5.22
CA GLU A 268 -8.39 -7.72 4.69
C GLU A 268 -7.51 -6.45 4.58
N ASP A 269 -7.98 -5.29 5.02
CA ASP A 269 -7.24 -4.04 4.83
C ASP A 269 -6.10 -3.88 5.86
N ARG A 270 -4.95 -4.43 5.53
CA ARG A 270 -3.73 -4.42 6.35
C ARG A 270 -2.92 -3.13 6.25
N ARG A 271 -3.18 -2.26 5.24
CA ARG A 271 -2.38 -1.04 4.98
C ARG A 271 -2.99 0.18 5.65
N THR A 272 -3.38 0.02 6.90
CA THR A 272 -4.01 1.08 7.68
C THR A 272 -3.30 1.24 9.01
N TRP A 273 -2.85 2.46 9.27
CA TRP A 273 -2.23 2.85 10.54
C TRP A 273 -3.04 3.95 11.22
N ALA A 274 -2.82 4.11 12.49
CA ALA A 274 -3.33 5.24 13.24
C ALA A 274 -2.24 5.81 14.15
N ILE A 275 -2.15 7.12 14.21
CA ILE A 275 -1.52 7.83 15.33
C ILE A 275 -2.63 8.42 16.18
N TRP A 276 -2.65 8.09 17.48
CA TRP A 276 -3.75 8.49 18.33
C TRP A 276 -3.32 8.87 19.74
N GLY A 277 -4.13 9.67 20.42
CA GLY A 277 -3.88 10.09 21.77
C GLY A 277 -5.07 10.78 22.40
N ASN A 278 -4.96 11.05 23.71
CA ASN A 278 -5.90 11.91 24.39
C ASN A 278 -5.69 13.36 23.94
N ARG A 279 -6.78 14.01 23.54
CA ARG A 279 -6.75 15.36 22.95
C ARG A 279 -6.14 16.41 23.90
N THR A 280 -6.54 16.37 25.16
CA THR A 280 -6.07 17.33 26.19
C THR A 280 -4.59 17.10 26.48
N GLU A 281 -4.18 15.85 26.73
CA GLU A 281 -2.78 15.50 26.97
C GLU A 281 -1.88 15.88 25.79
N VAL A 282 -2.36 15.66 24.56
CA VAL A 282 -1.63 16.02 23.33
C VAL A 282 -1.50 17.54 23.19
N LEU A 283 -2.56 18.29 23.45
CA LEU A 283 -2.51 19.77 23.42
C LEU A 283 -1.57 20.33 24.47
N ASP A 284 -1.61 19.81 25.68
CA ASP A 284 -0.73 20.22 26.79
C ASP A 284 0.74 19.89 26.45
N GLY A 285 1.00 18.67 25.97
CA GLY A 285 2.34 18.23 25.60
C GLY A 285 2.91 18.97 24.39
N LEU A 286 2.08 19.50 23.48
CA LEU A 286 2.49 20.24 22.29
C LEU A 286 2.36 21.76 22.44
N ALA A 287 1.87 22.30 23.56
CA ALA A 287 1.51 23.72 23.70
C ALA A 287 2.65 24.69 23.31
N GLU A 288 3.86 24.47 23.83
CA GLU A 288 5.03 25.28 23.51
C GLU A 288 5.43 25.15 22.03
N THR A 289 5.38 23.90 21.53
CA THR A 289 5.75 23.59 20.14
C THR A 289 4.78 24.24 19.15
N LEU A 290 3.48 24.11 19.37
CA LEU A 290 2.46 24.74 18.53
C LEU A 290 2.60 26.27 18.54
N THR A 291 2.84 26.85 19.71
CA THR A 291 3.05 28.31 19.85
C THR A 291 4.30 28.77 19.10
N SER A 292 5.41 28.04 19.22
CA SER A 292 6.66 28.38 18.50
C SER A 292 6.53 28.30 16.98
N HIS A 293 5.62 27.48 16.47
CA HIS A 293 5.28 27.38 15.06
C HIS A 293 4.18 28.35 14.62
N GLY A 294 3.67 29.20 15.53
CA GLY A 294 2.59 30.14 15.22
C GLY A 294 1.24 29.46 14.96
N LEU A 295 1.06 28.24 15.48
CA LEU A 295 -0.17 27.45 15.37
C LEU A 295 -1.08 27.69 16.57
N GLY A 296 -2.39 27.64 16.38
CA GLY A 296 -3.37 27.71 17.45
C GLY A 296 -3.47 26.38 18.22
N GLN A 297 -4.26 26.40 19.31
CA GLN A 297 -4.54 25.20 20.13
C GLN A 297 -5.82 24.50 19.65
N GLY A 298 -5.76 23.84 18.52
CA GLY A 298 -6.90 23.14 17.94
C GLY A 298 -6.51 21.86 17.21
N ASP A 299 -7.49 21.02 16.92
CA ASP A 299 -7.29 19.71 16.29
C ASP A 299 -6.61 19.85 14.90
N SER A 300 -6.93 20.91 14.15
CA SER A 300 -6.27 21.19 12.87
C SER A 300 -4.80 21.58 13.03
N SER A 301 -4.44 22.21 14.15
CA SER A 301 -3.04 22.57 14.46
C SER A 301 -2.25 21.33 14.86
N ILE A 302 -2.84 20.43 15.66
CA ILE A 302 -2.25 19.10 15.96
C ILE A 302 -2.01 18.38 14.63
N ALA A 303 -3.03 18.28 13.78
CA ALA A 303 -2.92 17.59 12.50
C ALA A 303 -1.85 18.18 11.57
N HIS A 304 -1.67 19.49 11.59
CA HIS A 304 -0.62 20.17 10.81
C HIS A 304 0.77 19.86 11.36
N TYR A 305 0.96 19.91 12.66
CA TYR A 305 2.23 19.58 13.29
C TYR A 305 2.60 18.09 13.11
N VAL A 306 1.63 17.20 13.33
CA VAL A 306 1.81 15.77 13.11
C VAL A 306 2.20 15.49 11.67
N GLN A 307 1.57 16.17 10.69
CA GLN A 307 1.90 16.03 9.28
C GLN A 307 3.40 16.19 9.03
N ASP A 308 3.97 17.31 9.43
CA ASP A 308 5.36 17.62 9.10
C ASP A 308 6.37 16.67 9.76
N ALA A 309 6.06 16.20 10.96
CA ALA A 309 6.95 15.31 11.71
C ALA A 309 6.82 13.82 11.34
N ILE A 310 5.64 13.38 10.83
CA ILE A 310 5.37 11.96 10.54
C ILE A 310 5.59 11.57 9.07
N GLU A 311 5.71 12.56 8.16
CA GLU A 311 5.78 12.32 6.71
C GLU A 311 6.85 11.28 6.32
N ASP A 312 8.05 11.38 6.91
CA ASP A 312 9.15 10.44 6.63
C ASP A 312 8.83 9.04 7.13
N TYR A 313 8.32 8.90 8.34
CA TYR A 313 7.98 7.60 8.92
C TYR A 313 6.85 6.91 8.15
N PHE A 314 5.79 7.64 7.84
CA PHE A 314 4.68 7.09 7.06
C PHE A 314 5.08 6.74 5.63
N LEU A 315 5.99 7.52 5.03
CA LEU A 315 6.56 7.17 3.73
C LEU A 315 7.35 5.86 3.79
N ARG A 316 8.13 5.63 4.86
CA ARG A 316 8.88 4.37 5.05
C ARG A 316 7.94 3.18 5.22
N LEU A 317 6.87 3.32 6.01
CA LEU A 317 5.80 2.30 6.08
C LEU A 317 5.24 2.01 4.68
N SER A 318 4.97 3.05 3.89
CA SER A 318 4.46 2.90 2.52
C SER A 318 5.45 2.22 1.57
N ILE A 319 6.75 2.43 1.77
CA ILE A 319 7.83 1.74 1.03
C ILE A 319 7.84 0.25 1.39
N SER A 320 7.72 -0.12 2.66
CA SER A 320 7.63 -1.53 3.08
C SER A 320 6.44 -2.22 2.42
N GLU A 321 5.28 -1.58 2.37
CA GLU A 321 4.10 -2.08 1.67
C GLU A 321 4.32 -2.25 0.15
N MET A 322 5.06 -1.33 -0.47
CA MET A 322 5.44 -1.48 -1.88
C MET A 322 6.34 -2.70 -2.10
N LEU A 323 7.30 -2.92 -1.22
CA LEU A 323 8.20 -4.08 -1.29
C LEU A 323 7.43 -5.40 -1.11
N ASP A 324 6.46 -5.45 -0.18
CA ASP A 324 5.58 -6.61 0.00
C ASP A 324 4.76 -6.91 -1.26
N VAL A 325 4.17 -5.88 -1.89
CA VAL A 325 3.49 -6.04 -3.19
C VAL A 325 4.44 -6.58 -4.26
N CYS A 326 5.70 -6.12 -4.29
CA CYS A 326 6.70 -6.64 -5.23
C CYS A 326 7.00 -8.13 -4.97
N GLN A 327 7.12 -8.56 -3.70
CA GLN A 327 7.27 -9.97 -3.34
C GLN A 327 6.10 -10.81 -3.82
N GLY A 328 4.87 -10.35 -3.57
CA GLY A 328 3.65 -10.99 -4.06
C GLY A 328 3.62 -11.13 -5.59
N ARG A 329 4.09 -10.11 -6.32
CA ARG A 329 4.21 -10.16 -7.80
C ARG A 329 5.22 -11.19 -8.27
N TYR A 330 6.40 -11.30 -7.64
CA TYR A 330 7.36 -12.35 -7.95
C TYR A 330 6.79 -13.75 -7.67
N ALA A 331 6.12 -13.93 -6.53
CA ALA A 331 5.45 -15.19 -6.19
C ALA A 331 4.39 -15.56 -7.24
N SER A 332 3.54 -14.62 -7.64
CA SER A 332 2.52 -14.82 -8.68
C SER A 332 3.12 -15.18 -10.05
N MET A 333 4.25 -14.57 -10.41
CA MET A 333 4.96 -14.91 -11.64
C MET A 333 5.55 -16.32 -11.59
N ARG A 334 6.08 -16.75 -10.44
CA ARG A 334 6.57 -18.11 -10.24
C ARG A 334 5.46 -19.12 -10.48
N ASP A 335 4.28 -18.87 -9.92
CA ASP A 335 3.16 -19.79 -10.04
C ASP A 335 2.60 -19.80 -11.48
N ALA A 336 2.56 -18.66 -12.14
CA ALA A 336 2.16 -18.56 -13.56
C ALA A 336 3.18 -19.20 -14.51
N ALA A 337 4.47 -19.23 -14.17
CA ALA A 337 5.51 -19.87 -15.00
C ALA A 337 5.31 -21.38 -15.15
N ARG A 338 4.58 -22.03 -14.21
CA ARG A 338 4.21 -23.45 -14.30
C ARG A 338 3.13 -23.73 -15.36
N GLN A 339 2.43 -22.69 -15.82
CA GLN A 339 1.36 -22.82 -16.81
C GLN A 339 1.94 -22.65 -18.21
N HIS A 340 1.90 -23.73 -19.00
CA HIS A 340 2.40 -23.75 -20.38
C HIS A 340 1.66 -22.73 -21.26
N GLY A 341 2.42 -21.90 -22.00
CA GLY A 341 1.88 -20.97 -22.99
C GLY A 341 1.93 -19.48 -22.63
N GLN A 342 2.34 -19.09 -21.42
CA GLN A 342 2.36 -17.68 -20.99
C GLN A 342 3.75 -17.03 -20.95
N LEU A 343 4.80 -17.71 -21.42
CA LEU A 343 6.19 -17.25 -21.33
C LEU A 343 6.42 -15.83 -21.90
N HIS A 344 5.70 -15.45 -22.94
CA HIS A 344 5.85 -14.12 -23.53
C HIS A 344 5.33 -13.00 -22.62
N ARG A 345 4.18 -13.24 -21.98
CA ARG A 345 3.60 -12.28 -21.00
C ARG A 345 4.45 -12.18 -19.75
N LEU A 346 4.92 -13.33 -19.25
CA LEU A 346 5.82 -13.40 -18.10
C LEU A 346 7.12 -12.63 -18.34
N ARG A 347 7.71 -12.76 -19.55
CA ARG A 347 8.93 -12.04 -19.91
C ARG A 347 8.72 -10.53 -19.87
N ALA A 348 7.62 -10.02 -20.44
CA ALA A 348 7.31 -8.59 -20.42
C ALA A 348 7.07 -8.08 -18.98
N SER A 349 6.29 -8.83 -18.20
CA SER A 349 6.01 -8.47 -16.80
C SER A 349 7.27 -8.49 -15.94
N LEU A 350 8.14 -9.48 -16.12
CA LEU A 350 9.40 -9.56 -15.39
C LEU A 350 10.33 -8.41 -15.79
N LEU A 351 10.44 -8.09 -17.08
CA LEU A 351 11.29 -6.99 -17.52
C LEU A 351 10.88 -5.67 -16.87
N THR A 352 9.58 -5.38 -16.83
CA THR A 352 9.03 -4.18 -16.17
C THR A 352 9.35 -4.18 -14.69
N LEU A 353 9.09 -5.30 -14.00
CA LEU A 353 9.37 -5.41 -12.56
C LEU A 353 10.86 -5.31 -12.26
N SER A 354 11.73 -5.90 -13.08
CA SER A 354 13.18 -5.80 -12.94
C SER A 354 13.72 -4.37 -13.10
N VAL A 355 13.16 -3.59 -14.03
CA VAL A 355 13.50 -2.16 -14.20
C VAL A 355 13.08 -1.37 -12.96
N ASP A 356 11.86 -1.61 -12.45
CA ASP A 356 11.40 -0.99 -11.23
C ASP A 356 12.29 -1.38 -10.05
N MET A 357 12.60 -2.67 -9.88
CA MET A 357 13.41 -3.16 -8.76
C MET A 357 14.82 -2.57 -8.75
N SER A 358 15.46 -2.40 -9.92
CA SER A 358 16.76 -1.75 -10.01
C SER A 358 16.73 -0.30 -9.52
N SER A 359 15.64 0.42 -9.82
CA SER A 359 15.44 1.80 -9.35
C SER A 359 15.06 1.85 -7.88
N ILE A 360 14.17 0.97 -7.44
CA ILE A 360 13.68 0.85 -6.06
C ILE A 360 14.87 0.57 -5.12
N ASP A 361 15.68 -0.45 -5.40
CA ASP A 361 16.83 -0.81 -4.57
C ASP A 361 17.82 0.36 -4.43
N ARG A 362 18.21 0.96 -5.56
CA ARG A 362 19.12 2.11 -5.56
C ARG A 362 18.56 3.30 -4.78
N ASP A 363 17.31 3.65 -5.04
CA ASP A 363 16.70 4.87 -4.51
C ASP A 363 16.38 4.76 -3.03
N ILE A 364 15.92 3.59 -2.57
CA ILE A 364 15.70 3.35 -1.13
C ILE A 364 17.03 3.37 -0.38
N ARG A 365 18.08 2.75 -0.90
CA ARG A 365 19.42 2.82 -0.29
C ARG A 365 19.94 4.26 -0.20
N ALA A 366 19.77 5.04 -1.28
CA ALA A 366 20.16 6.44 -1.29
C ALA A 366 19.29 7.29 -0.33
N TYR A 367 18.00 7.01 -0.22
CA TYR A 367 17.10 7.66 0.71
C TYR A 367 17.49 7.35 2.16
N ASN A 368 17.77 6.10 2.45
CA ASN A 368 18.18 5.65 3.77
C ASN A 368 19.54 6.19 4.20
N ALA A 369 20.46 6.38 3.26
CA ALA A 369 21.78 6.96 3.53
C ALA A 369 21.77 8.47 3.76
N ARG A 370 20.67 9.15 3.46
CA ARG A 370 20.54 10.59 3.70
C ARG A 370 20.36 10.87 5.19
N GLY A 371 21.24 11.62 5.78
CA GLY A 371 21.21 11.98 7.20
C GLY A 371 20.12 12.98 7.62
N TRP A 372 18.98 12.98 6.93
CA TRP A 372 17.82 13.87 7.15
C TRP A 372 17.03 13.53 8.41
N GLN A 373 17.33 12.41 9.00
CA GLN A 373 16.56 11.77 10.08
C GLN A 373 16.51 12.56 11.39
N ARG A 374 17.33 13.59 11.55
CA ARG A 374 17.45 14.30 12.83
C ARG A 374 16.22 15.14 13.20
N ASP A 375 15.47 15.62 12.21
CA ASP A 375 14.32 16.51 12.44
C ASP A 375 12.96 15.77 12.41
N TYR A 376 12.94 14.51 11.97
CA TYR A 376 11.72 13.70 11.91
C TYR A 376 11.49 12.92 13.19
N ALA A 377 10.24 12.46 13.38
CA ALA A 377 9.88 11.65 14.51
C ALA A 377 10.59 10.30 14.50
N GLN A 378 11.26 10.00 15.61
CA GLN A 378 11.75 8.67 15.89
C GLN A 378 10.77 7.96 16.81
N PHE A 379 10.39 6.75 16.43
CA PHE A 379 9.45 5.94 17.19
C PHE A 379 10.18 4.81 17.90
N PHE A 380 9.79 4.57 19.14
CA PHE A 380 10.32 3.52 19.99
C PHE A 380 9.18 2.59 20.38
N PHE A 381 9.40 1.29 20.22
CA PHE A 381 8.50 0.26 20.71
C PHE A 381 8.90 -0.15 22.11
N GLU A 382 7.97 -0.02 23.04
CA GLU A 382 8.20 -0.22 24.46
C GLU A 382 6.95 -0.70 25.19
N ASP A 383 7.14 -1.17 26.42
CA ASP A 383 6.04 -1.52 27.30
C ASP A 383 5.29 -0.25 27.77
N ALA A 384 3.96 -0.34 27.89
CA ALA A 384 3.17 0.74 28.45
C ALA A 384 3.52 0.99 29.93
N PRO A 385 3.31 2.23 30.49
CA PRO A 385 3.68 2.55 31.87
C PRO A 385 3.10 1.61 32.90
N PHE A 386 1.82 1.25 32.79
CA PHE A 386 1.18 0.32 33.72
C PHE A 386 1.81 -1.08 33.66
N LEU A 387 2.29 -1.52 32.50
CA LEU A 387 2.94 -2.82 32.35
C LEU A 387 4.35 -2.80 32.98
N VAL A 388 5.09 -1.69 32.81
CA VAL A 388 6.38 -1.48 33.48
C VAL A 388 6.19 -1.53 35.00
N ALA A 389 5.19 -0.84 35.54
CA ALA A 389 4.88 -0.87 36.97
C ALA A 389 4.51 -2.28 37.47
N GLU A 390 3.71 -3.04 36.71
CA GLU A 390 3.38 -4.43 37.03
C GLU A 390 4.63 -5.35 36.99
N HIS A 391 5.57 -5.12 36.05
CA HIS A 391 6.83 -5.88 35.98
C HIS A 391 7.72 -5.58 37.21
N ASP A 392 7.83 -4.31 37.62
CA ASP A 392 8.60 -3.90 38.79
C ASP A 392 8.03 -4.53 40.07
N GLU A 393 6.70 -4.57 40.21
CA GLU A 393 6.04 -5.22 41.36
C GLU A 393 6.29 -6.74 41.43
N HIS A 394 6.40 -7.40 40.26
CA HIS A 394 6.60 -8.85 40.19
C HIS A 394 8.07 -9.27 40.02
N GLY A 395 9.01 -8.30 39.98
CA GLY A 395 10.44 -8.55 39.81
C GLY A 395 10.78 -9.16 38.42
N SER A 396 9.95 -8.92 37.43
CA SER A 396 10.20 -9.30 36.04
C SER A 396 10.87 -8.14 35.28
N GLU A 397 11.73 -8.47 34.30
CA GLU A 397 12.38 -7.45 33.50
C GLU A 397 11.40 -6.86 32.47
N SER A 398 11.34 -5.53 32.38
CA SER A 398 10.64 -4.84 31.30
C SER A 398 11.40 -5.06 29.97
N ARG A 399 10.68 -4.99 28.87
CA ARG A 399 11.25 -5.14 27.52
C ARG A 399 12.21 -3.99 27.20
N GLU A 400 13.34 -4.31 26.60
CA GLU A 400 14.24 -3.29 26.06
C GLU A 400 13.54 -2.49 24.95
N SER A 401 13.69 -1.18 24.98
CA SER A 401 13.10 -0.27 23.97
C SER A 401 13.75 -0.50 22.62
N ILE A 402 12.94 -0.71 21.58
CA ILE A 402 13.39 -0.97 20.20
C ILE A 402 13.15 0.29 19.35
N ASN A 403 14.20 0.78 18.70
CA ASN A 403 14.09 1.86 17.73
C ASN A 403 13.41 1.35 16.45
N MET A 404 12.15 1.76 16.24
CA MET A 404 11.34 1.30 15.11
C MET A 404 11.80 1.86 13.77
N ASN A 405 12.43 3.03 13.74
CA ASN A 405 12.97 3.59 12.52
C ASN A 405 14.15 2.75 12.01
N GLU A 406 15.02 2.29 12.90
CA GLU A 406 16.12 1.40 12.56
C GLU A 406 15.63 -0.01 12.22
N HIS A 407 14.65 -0.50 12.97
CA HIS A 407 14.02 -1.79 12.71
C HIS A 407 13.40 -1.84 11.30
N LEU A 408 12.59 -0.85 10.96
CA LEU A 408 11.97 -0.70 9.64
C LEU A 408 13.00 -0.58 8.51
N LEU A 409 14.08 0.15 8.75
CA LEU A 409 15.19 0.26 7.82
C LEU A 409 15.85 -1.11 7.54
N ASN A 410 16.16 -1.85 8.60
CA ASN A 410 16.80 -3.17 8.49
C ASN A 410 15.88 -4.17 7.80
N GLU A 411 14.58 -4.15 8.10
CA GLU A 411 13.57 -4.96 7.43
C GLU A 411 13.51 -4.66 5.93
N GLN A 412 13.42 -3.40 5.54
CA GLN A 412 13.42 -2.98 4.13
C GLN A 412 14.69 -3.44 3.39
N MET A 413 15.86 -3.36 4.04
CA MET A 413 17.09 -3.83 3.46
C MET A 413 17.08 -5.34 3.25
N GLY A 414 16.57 -6.12 4.22
CA GLY A 414 16.39 -7.58 4.07
C GLY A 414 15.40 -7.95 2.96
N MET A 415 14.28 -7.21 2.86
CA MET A 415 13.31 -7.40 1.77
C MET A 415 13.93 -7.10 0.40
N LEU A 416 14.70 -6.03 0.27
CA LEU A 416 15.40 -5.67 -0.97
C LEU A 416 16.41 -6.73 -1.39
N GLU A 417 17.18 -7.31 -0.46
CA GLU A 417 18.10 -8.40 -0.75
C GLU A 417 17.37 -9.64 -1.26
N THR A 418 16.27 -10.00 -0.62
CA THR A 418 15.41 -11.12 -1.02
C THR A 418 14.82 -10.90 -2.43
N LEU A 419 14.31 -9.70 -2.69
CA LEU A 419 13.75 -9.33 -4.00
C LEU A 419 14.81 -9.32 -5.09
N ARG A 420 16.02 -8.84 -4.80
CA ARG A 420 17.15 -8.85 -5.73
C ARG A 420 17.60 -10.27 -6.07
N ALA A 421 17.65 -11.17 -5.08
CA ALA A 421 17.95 -12.57 -5.32
C ALA A 421 16.87 -13.21 -6.23
N ALA A 422 15.59 -12.99 -5.92
CA ALA A 422 14.49 -13.46 -6.74
C ALA A 422 14.55 -12.93 -8.18
N ASP A 423 14.84 -11.63 -8.38
CA ASP A 423 14.97 -11.03 -9.72
C ASP A 423 16.08 -11.68 -10.54
N ASN A 424 17.24 -11.92 -9.92
CA ASN A 424 18.37 -12.59 -10.57
C ASN A 424 18.03 -14.03 -10.97
N ASP A 425 17.38 -14.78 -10.09
CA ASP A 425 16.95 -16.15 -10.36
C ASP A 425 15.98 -16.20 -11.54
N TYR A 426 14.99 -15.31 -11.58
CA TYR A 426 14.02 -15.26 -12.69
C TYR A 426 14.64 -14.84 -14.00
N ARG A 427 15.58 -13.90 -13.99
CA ARG A 427 16.35 -13.54 -15.20
C ARG A 427 17.16 -14.74 -15.72
N GLY A 428 17.77 -15.49 -14.82
CA GLY A 428 18.49 -16.73 -15.16
C GLY A 428 17.56 -17.75 -15.83
N ILE A 429 16.40 -18.02 -15.23
CA ILE A 429 15.39 -18.95 -15.77
C ILE A 429 14.89 -18.51 -17.14
N LEU A 430 14.58 -17.22 -17.32
CA LEU A 430 14.12 -16.69 -18.59
C LEU A 430 15.19 -16.76 -19.68
N THR A 431 16.46 -16.50 -19.34
CA THR A 431 17.58 -16.61 -20.26
C THR A 431 17.76 -18.05 -20.71
N ALA A 432 17.71 -19.01 -19.79
CA ALA A 432 17.75 -20.42 -20.11
C ALA A 432 16.56 -20.87 -20.97
N ALA A 433 15.35 -20.44 -20.64
CA ALA A 433 14.15 -20.75 -21.43
C ALA A 433 14.21 -20.13 -22.84
N ALA A 434 14.71 -18.91 -22.99
CA ALA A 434 14.91 -18.26 -24.28
C ALA A 434 15.94 -19.01 -25.15
N SER A 435 17.03 -19.45 -24.54
CA SER A 435 18.07 -20.25 -25.18
C SER A 435 17.53 -21.60 -25.69
N LEU A 436 16.75 -22.30 -24.85
CA LEU A 436 16.07 -23.54 -25.24
C LEU A 436 15.09 -23.34 -26.40
N THR A 437 14.30 -22.25 -26.33
CA THR A 437 13.34 -21.93 -27.39
C THR A 437 14.04 -21.62 -28.71
N SER A 438 15.13 -20.87 -28.68
CA SER A 438 15.98 -20.60 -29.86
C SER A 438 16.58 -21.87 -30.44
N SER A 439 17.08 -22.77 -29.55
CA SER A 439 17.62 -24.06 -29.98
C SER A 439 16.54 -24.95 -30.65
N LEU A 440 15.32 -24.99 -30.09
CA LEU A 440 14.20 -25.72 -30.69
C LEU A 440 13.76 -25.11 -32.04
N GLN A 441 13.76 -23.78 -32.15
CA GLN A 441 13.49 -23.12 -33.43
C GLN A 441 14.57 -23.43 -34.46
N SER A 442 15.85 -23.42 -34.07
CA SER A 442 16.96 -23.83 -34.95
C SER A 442 16.84 -25.27 -35.42
N ILE A 443 16.43 -26.19 -34.54
CA ILE A 443 16.18 -27.59 -34.91
C ILE A 443 14.99 -27.71 -35.88
N ARG A 444 13.91 -26.94 -35.67
CA ARG A 444 12.78 -26.92 -36.61
C ARG A 444 13.18 -26.35 -37.96
N LEU A 445 13.93 -25.24 -37.98
CA LEU A 445 14.45 -24.67 -39.23
C LEU A 445 15.40 -25.62 -39.93
N ALA A 446 16.29 -26.31 -39.18
CA ALA A 446 17.17 -27.32 -39.74
C ALA A 446 16.38 -28.48 -40.38
N LYS A 447 15.34 -28.99 -39.67
CA LYS A 447 14.44 -30.00 -40.26
C LYS A 447 13.75 -29.52 -41.52
N THR A 448 13.23 -28.29 -41.53
CA THR A 448 12.60 -27.70 -42.71
C THR A 448 13.60 -27.53 -43.85
N ALA A 449 14.81 -27.07 -43.57
CA ALA A 449 15.88 -26.96 -44.54
C ALA A 449 16.28 -28.32 -45.13
N ILE A 450 16.35 -29.36 -44.30
CA ILE A 450 16.60 -30.74 -44.75
C ILE A 450 15.47 -31.21 -45.70
N TRP A 451 14.21 -30.97 -45.32
CA TRP A 451 13.08 -31.32 -46.19
C TRP A 451 13.10 -30.56 -47.54
N VAL A 452 13.43 -29.27 -47.51
CA VAL A 452 13.61 -28.45 -48.71
C VAL A 452 14.78 -29.00 -49.57
N ALA A 453 15.92 -29.32 -48.94
CA ALA A 453 17.07 -29.91 -49.64
C ALA A 453 16.75 -31.27 -50.27
N ILE A 454 16.05 -32.15 -49.55
CA ILE A 454 15.59 -33.44 -50.11
C ILE A 454 14.64 -33.23 -51.28
N SER A 455 13.69 -32.30 -51.13
CA SER A 455 12.75 -31.97 -52.19
C SER A 455 13.46 -31.43 -53.42
N THR A 456 14.44 -30.52 -53.23
CA THR A 456 15.25 -29.93 -54.28
C THR A 456 16.11 -31.00 -54.99
N LEU A 457 16.69 -31.91 -54.22
CA LEU A 457 17.46 -33.04 -54.74
C LEU A 457 16.57 -34.01 -55.54
N GLY A 458 15.35 -34.25 -55.04
CA GLY A 458 14.34 -35.01 -55.75
C GLY A 458 13.95 -34.38 -57.10
N VAL A 459 13.68 -33.08 -57.12
CA VAL A 459 13.37 -32.34 -58.35
C VAL A 459 14.56 -32.34 -59.30
N ALA A 460 15.78 -32.11 -58.81
CA ALA A 460 16.99 -32.16 -59.63
C ALA A 460 17.21 -33.56 -60.20
N GLY A 461 17.00 -34.61 -59.40
CA GLY A 461 17.08 -35.99 -59.87
C GLY A 461 16.06 -36.31 -60.96
N VAL A 462 14.81 -35.87 -60.83
CA VAL A 462 13.77 -36.00 -61.80
C VAL A 462 14.09 -35.20 -63.06
N THR A 463 14.60 -33.97 -62.90
CA THR A 463 15.01 -33.13 -64.03
C THR A 463 16.17 -33.77 -64.84
N LEU A 464 17.17 -34.34 -64.16
CA LEU A 464 18.26 -35.07 -64.78
C LEU A 464 17.77 -36.30 -65.52
N LEU A 465 16.83 -37.04 -64.97
CA LEU A 465 16.20 -38.17 -65.59
C LEU A 465 15.37 -37.79 -66.80
N ILE A 466 14.75 -36.61 -66.82
CA ILE A 466 13.93 -36.12 -67.98
C ILE A 466 14.81 -35.49 -69.03
N THR A 467 15.91 -34.79 -68.68
CA THR A 467 16.79 -34.11 -69.68
C THR A 467 17.74 -35.06 -70.41
N ASP A 468 18.08 -36.19 -69.81
CA ASP A 468 18.95 -37.16 -70.42
C ASP A 468 18.15 -38.32 -71.07
N ILE A 469 17.35 -37.99 -72.07
CA ILE A 469 16.56 -38.93 -72.88
C ILE A 469 17.41 -39.55 -73.97
N SER A 470 18.70 -39.62 -73.83
CA SER A 470 19.55 -40.31 -74.80
C SER A 470 19.33 -41.84 -74.65
N LYS A 471 19.48 -42.55 -75.81
CA LYS A 471 19.33 -44.05 -75.85
C LYS A 471 20.27 -44.79 -74.84
N HIS A 472 21.23 -44.10 -74.32
CA HIS A 472 22.20 -44.62 -73.32
C HIS A 472 21.88 -44.26 -71.88
N SER A 473 20.85 -43.47 -71.63
CA SER A 473 20.41 -43.20 -70.26
C SER A 473 19.54 -44.34 -69.72
N LEU A 474 19.56 -44.54 -68.37
CA LEU A 474 18.71 -45.58 -67.70
C LEU A 474 17.22 -45.37 -68.07
N PHE A 475 16.77 -44.11 -68.14
CA PHE A 475 15.38 -43.75 -68.46
C PHE A 475 15.09 -43.99 -69.98
N GLY A 476 16.02 -43.68 -70.87
CA GLY A 476 15.94 -43.98 -72.29
C GLY A 476 15.90 -45.49 -72.56
N SER A 477 16.69 -46.27 -71.82
CA SER A 477 16.70 -47.74 -71.90
C SER A 477 15.37 -48.35 -71.41
N VAL A 478 14.79 -47.85 -70.32
CA VAL A 478 13.49 -48.27 -69.77
C VAL A 478 12.35 -47.87 -70.77
N ALA A 479 12.37 -46.60 -71.29
CA ALA A 479 11.36 -46.11 -72.21
C ALA A 479 11.43 -46.85 -73.58
N HIS A 480 12.61 -47.23 -74.03
CA HIS A 480 12.78 -48.09 -75.18
C HIS A 480 12.29 -49.52 -74.95
N TRP A 481 12.55 -50.10 -73.71
CA TRP A 481 12.07 -51.37 -73.30
C TRP A 481 10.54 -51.45 -73.20
N LEU A 482 9.91 -50.36 -72.76
CA LEU A 482 8.45 -50.22 -72.67
C LEU A 482 7.79 -49.82 -73.99
N GLY A 483 8.54 -49.70 -75.07
CA GLY A 483 8.01 -49.38 -76.43
C GLY A 483 7.46 -47.93 -76.52
N LEU A 484 7.86 -47.01 -75.64
CA LEU A 484 7.42 -45.59 -75.67
C LEU A 484 8.28 -44.67 -76.50
N LEU A 485 9.44 -45.15 -77.02
CA LEU A 485 10.34 -44.45 -77.89
C LEU A 485 10.68 -45.39 -79.07
N HIS A 486 10.27 -44.99 -80.30
CA HIS A 486 10.65 -45.63 -81.57
C HIS A 486 12.00 -45.15 -82.06
#